data_45e679466044fd4f0bd39dacb588ce4c
#
_entry.id   45e679466044fd4f0bd39dacb588ce4c
#
_cell.length_a   1.000
_cell.length_b   1.000
_cell.length_c   1.000
_cell.angle_alpha   90.00
_cell.angle_beta   90.00
_cell.angle_gamma   90.00
#
_symmetry.space_group_name_H-M   'P 1'
#
loop_
_entity.id
_entity.type
_entity.pdbx_description
1 polymer ?
#
loop_
_entity_poly.entity_id
_entity_poly.type
_entity_poly.pdbx_seq_one_letter_code
_entity_poly.pdbx_strand_id
1 'polypeptide(L)'
;MLPPGLSTPHEVSQYYDDLYYAGIASGKWRPFVYPFGALGGFVAILALILDNRRSRIRRYVVYATYAFMCYFHIWCMISFRARNAAAAFGLGLIAAFSNLFIGAVGCAIYRDDCRRLQRRSGVVKPGIKDVGANGLASSTGTEHASVSNVNGDARQRLPNGAVSNTPDHSVELPLPPFYWQAVPQDSLIERADWVLDAFTSFRGIGWTWQRSGLPPPPSFVEDALGGAVDIVERPEPVRVSRTGVRRLSDRAALVRESAINVVIGYIVLDAVKTLGIHDPYMWGYMDAAPPAFLPEVIRQSFALTRTYRLSISCTAIYTALWFAFKLGPFFFCGILGPKWIGVRGEAWMNPACMFGSFSSVLDHGLAGWWGGWWHQTFRMVFEEPAGWLIAGLGAEQRSTVGSLVSVFTAFFLSGCLHASGSYTQLGDTRPILGQMRFFLLQACGVTLQTFAVRGLKAAGLTQRLPKRVRQLGNLVMVMFWMYHTAPLLCDDFARGGIWLFEPVPVSIFRGLGLGPKGGGGWWLWSDLFAWRTGEHWWNTGIAL
;
A
#
# COMPACT_ATOMS: atom_id res chain seq x y z
N MET A 1 0.54 32.03 7.12
CA MET A 1 1.82 31.93 7.89
C MET A 1 1.50 31.86 9.36
N LEU A 2 2.31 31.08 10.12
CA LEU A 2 2.22 31.10 11.59
C LEU A 2 2.54 32.49 12.12
N PRO A 3 1.85 32.98 13.18
CA PRO A 3 2.19 34.28 13.80
C PRO A 3 3.59 34.20 14.42
N PRO A 4 4.33 35.30 14.38
CA PRO A 4 5.59 35.39 15.09
C PRO A 4 5.35 35.36 16.61
N GLY A 5 6.24 34.71 17.35
CA GLY A 5 6.21 34.71 18.82
C GLY A 5 5.74 33.43 19.50
N LEU A 6 5.22 32.43 18.76
CA LEU A 6 4.97 31.12 19.35
C LEU A 6 6.32 30.41 19.57
N SER A 7 6.62 30.08 20.81
CA SER A 7 7.93 29.63 21.26
C SER A 7 8.01 28.12 21.54
N THR A 8 6.85 27.46 21.57
CA THR A 8 6.74 26.03 21.87
C THR A 8 5.86 25.29 20.88
N PRO A 9 6.09 23.99 20.65
CA PRO A 9 5.22 23.17 19.79
C PRO A 9 3.78 23.10 20.31
N HIS A 10 3.59 23.22 21.62
CA HIS A 10 2.27 23.25 22.24
C HIS A 10 1.48 24.51 21.84
N GLU A 11 2.10 25.68 21.91
CA GLU A 11 1.49 26.94 21.47
C GLU A 11 1.11 26.89 19.98
N VAL A 12 1.95 26.29 19.15
CA VAL A 12 1.63 26.11 17.72
C VAL A 12 0.45 25.16 17.52
N SER A 13 0.39 24.07 18.29
CA SER A 13 -0.77 23.14 18.24
C SER A 13 -2.04 23.85 18.70
N GLN A 14 -1.97 24.64 19.79
CA GLN A 14 -3.09 25.44 20.28
C GLN A 14 -3.56 26.45 19.23
N TYR A 15 -2.65 27.13 18.55
CA TYR A 15 -2.98 28.03 17.45
C TYR A 15 -3.77 27.33 16.32
N TYR A 16 -3.38 26.11 15.93
CA TYR A 16 -4.13 25.36 14.93
C TYR A 16 -5.50 24.90 15.44
N ASP A 17 -5.62 24.55 16.72
CA ASP A 17 -6.90 24.24 17.34
C ASP A 17 -7.83 25.46 17.33
N ASP A 18 -7.33 26.63 17.73
CA ASP A 18 -8.09 27.90 17.73
C ASP A 18 -8.53 28.27 16.30
N LEU A 19 -7.64 28.11 15.32
CA LEU A 19 -7.95 28.35 13.91
C LEU A 19 -9.07 27.40 13.41
N TYR A 20 -9.00 26.11 13.80
CA TYR A 20 -10.02 25.13 13.46
C TYR A 20 -11.38 25.50 14.07
N TYR A 21 -11.44 25.78 15.37
CA TYR A 21 -12.67 26.11 16.04
C TYR A 21 -13.28 27.42 15.56
N ALA A 22 -12.47 28.45 15.32
CA ALA A 22 -12.92 29.69 14.72
C ALA A 22 -13.50 29.50 13.32
N GLY A 23 -12.88 28.64 12.50
CA GLY A 23 -13.38 28.31 11.18
C GLY A 23 -14.70 27.53 11.19
N ILE A 24 -14.90 26.65 12.19
CA ILE A 24 -16.19 25.97 12.40
C ILE A 24 -17.26 26.93 12.90
N ALA A 25 -16.95 27.77 13.89
CA ALA A 25 -17.88 28.73 14.47
C ALA A 25 -18.36 29.78 13.45
N SER A 26 -17.47 30.21 12.56
CA SER A 26 -17.82 31.16 11.47
C SER A 26 -18.55 30.52 10.29
N GLY A 27 -18.73 29.19 10.29
CA GLY A 27 -19.33 28.47 9.17
C GLY A 27 -18.45 28.35 7.93
N LYS A 28 -17.17 28.77 8.01
CA LYS A 28 -16.20 28.65 6.92
C LYS A 28 -15.93 27.19 6.58
N TRP A 29 -15.87 26.31 7.59
CA TRP A 29 -15.67 24.88 7.46
C TRP A 29 -16.70 24.09 8.25
N ARG A 30 -16.86 22.82 7.88
CA ARG A 30 -17.60 21.81 8.61
C ARG A 30 -16.65 20.84 9.29
N PRO A 31 -16.97 20.31 10.47
CA PRO A 31 -16.12 19.30 11.12
C PRO A 31 -16.16 17.99 10.34
N PHE A 32 -14.98 17.41 10.09
CA PHE A 32 -14.89 16.08 9.49
C PHE A 32 -15.13 15.01 10.56
N VAL A 33 -16.16 14.21 10.39
CA VAL A 33 -16.53 13.14 11.33
C VAL A 33 -16.80 11.82 10.60
N TYR A 34 -16.49 10.70 11.26
CA TYR A 34 -16.89 9.37 10.83
C TYR A 34 -18.20 8.96 11.50
N PRO A 35 -19.12 8.23 10.82
CA PRO A 35 -18.96 7.61 9.49
C PRO A 35 -19.26 8.51 8.29
N PHE A 36 -19.81 9.72 8.50
CA PHE A 36 -20.28 10.57 7.39
C PHE A 36 -19.17 10.86 6.37
N GLY A 37 -17.95 11.16 6.81
CA GLY A 37 -16.85 11.47 5.91
C GLY A 37 -16.43 10.33 4.95
N ALA A 38 -16.84 9.11 5.23
CA ALA A 38 -16.58 7.94 4.37
C ALA A 38 -17.78 7.56 3.48
N LEU A 39 -18.90 8.29 3.56
CA LEU A 39 -20.18 7.94 2.89
C LEU A 39 -20.02 7.74 1.37
N GLY A 40 -19.24 8.59 0.69
CA GLY A 40 -19.03 8.47 -0.75
C GLY A 40 -18.46 7.12 -1.15
N GLY A 41 -17.42 6.66 -0.46
CA GLY A 41 -16.81 5.35 -0.69
C GLY A 41 -17.77 4.21 -0.32
N PHE A 42 -18.49 4.30 0.79
CA PHE A 42 -19.47 3.29 1.20
C PHE A 42 -20.59 3.12 0.17
N VAL A 43 -21.13 4.19 -0.36
CA VAL A 43 -22.19 4.13 -1.39
C VAL A 43 -21.67 3.44 -2.66
N ALA A 44 -20.47 3.77 -3.12
CA ALA A 44 -19.91 3.14 -4.30
C ALA A 44 -19.60 1.63 -4.09
N ILE A 45 -19.07 1.26 -2.94
CA ILE A 45 -18.82 -0.15 -2.58
C ILE A 45 -20.15 -0.91 -2.43
N LEU A 46 -21.14 -0.31 -1.77
CA LEU A 46 -22.48 -0.91 -1.61
C LEU A 46 -23.15 -1.15 -2.97
N ALA A 47 -23.01 -0.23 -3.91
CA ALA A 47 -23.53 -0.41 -5.27
C ALA A 47 -22.92 -1.62 -5.98
N LEU A 48 -21.63 -1.90 -5.75
CA LEU A 48 -20.97 -3.10 -6.29
C LEU A 48 -21.42 -4.39 -5.58
N ILE A 49 -21.69 -4.32 -4.28
CA ILE A 49 -22.24 -5.46 -3.51
C ILE A 49 -23.65 -5.80 -3.99
N LEU A 50 -24.48 -4.78 -4.20
CA LEU A 50 -25.87 -4.93 -4.64
C LEU A 50 -26.00 -5.12 -6.17
N ASP A 51 -24.89 -5.12 -6.91
CA ASP A 51 -24.90 -5.17 -8.36
C ASP A 51 -25.65 -6.39 -8.91
N ASN A 52 -26.75 -6.13 -9.60
CA ASN A 52 -27.50 -7.15 -10.32
C ASN A 52 -27.00 -7.23 -11.77
N ARG A 53 -26.13 -8.21 -12.05
CA ARG A 53 -25.52 -8.42 -13.37
C ARG A 53 -26.53 -8.66 -14.51
N ARG A 54 -27.76 -9.04 -14.20
CA ARG A 54 -28.85 -9.24 -15.17
C ARG A 54 -29.60 -7.95 -15.52
N SER A 55 -29.40 -6.90 -14.74
CA SER A 55 -30.13 -5.63 -14.92
C SER A 55 -29.58 -4.80 -16.08
N ARG A 56 -30.47 -4.31 -16.95
CA ARG A 56 -30.12 -3.40 -18.05
C ARG A 56 -29.64 -2.03 -17.60
N ILE A 57 -30.06 -1.58 -16.40
CA ILE A 57 -29.67 -0.29 -15.83
C ILE A 57 -28.38 -0.33 -15.03
N ARG A 58 -27.78 -1.52 -14.87
CA ARG A 58 -26.57 -1.78 -14.08
C ARG A 58 -25.48 -0.74 -14.29
N ARG A 59 -25.10 -0.51 -15.56
CA ARG A 59 -24.02 0.44 -15.90
C ARG A 59 -24.31 1.86 -15.44
N TYR A 60 -25.57 2.29 -15.52
CA TYR A 60 -25.95 3.64 -15.12
C TYR A 60 -25.90 3.80 -13.60
N VAL A 61 -26.31 2.78 -12.85
CA VAL A 61 -26.20 2.75 -11.37
C VAL A 61 -24.73 2.84 -10.95
N VAL A 62 -23.86 2.03 -11.53
CA VAL A 62 -22.42 2.03 -11.20
C VAL A 62 -21.79 3.39 -11.56
N TYR A 63 -22.09 3.96 -12.72
CA TYR A 63 -21.55 5.27 -13.10
C TYR A 63 -22.11 6.40 -12.24
N ALA A 64 -23.40 6.38 -11.92
CA ALA A 64 -24.03 7.39 -11.06
C ALA A 64 -23.46 7.36 -9.64
N THR A 65 -23.28 6.18 -9.06
CA THR A 65 -22.69 6.04 -7.72
C THR A 65 -21.21 6.44 -7.68
N TYR A 66 -20.46 6.13 -8.73
CA TYR A 66 -19.08 6.59 -8.85
C TYR A 66 -18.99 8.10 -9.01
N ALA A 67 -19.83 8.70 -9.85
CA ALA A 67 -19.91 10.15 -9.99
C ALA A 67 -20.32 10.84 -8.69
N PHE A 68 -21.30 10.27 -7.96
CA PHE A 68 -21.68 10.74 -6.63
C PHE A 68 -20.50 10.68 -5.66
N MET A 69 -19.76 9.58 -5.62
CA MET A 69 -18.56 9.42 -4.78
C MET A 69 -17.52 10.49 -5.07
N CYS A 70 -17.20 10.71 -6.35
CA CYS A 70 -16.25 11.75 -6.75
C CYS A 70 -16.72 13.15 -6.33
N TYR A 71 -17.97 13.47 -6.58
CA TYR A 71 -18.57 14.75 -6.15
C TYR A 71 -18.51 14.90 -4.63
N PHE A 72 -18.93 13.88 -3.89
CA PHE A 72 -18.95 13.90 -2.42
C PHE A 72 -17.55 14.09 -1.84
N HIS A 73 -16.53 13.40 -2.37
CA HIS A 73 -15.16 13.55 -1.91
C HIS A 73 -14.59 14.94 -2.21
N ILE A 74 -14.87 15.49 -3.40
CA ILE A 74 -14.46 16.86 -3.75
C ILE A 74 -15.16 17.86 -2.81
N TRP A 75 -16.45 17.70 -2.58
CA TRP A 75 -17.20 18.53 -1.65
C TRP A 75 -16.64 18.43 -0.22
N CYS A 76 -16.29 17.22 0.25
CA CYS A 76 -15.65 17.02 1.55
C CYS A 76 -14.29 17.76 1.62
N MET A 77 -13.45 17.64 0.61
CA MET A 77 -12.14 18.31 0.57
C MET A 77 -12.28 19.85 0.64
N ILE A 78 -13.31 20.41 0.00
CA ILE A 78 -13.53 21.87 0.00
C ILE A 78 -14.13 22.34 1.33
N SER A 79 -15.14 21.62 1.83
CA SER A 79 -16.02 22.10 2.89
C SER A 79 -15.67 21.62 4.30
N PHE A 80 -14.90 20.54 4.43
CA PHE A 80 -14.61 19.92 5.73
C PHE A 80 -13.16 20.12 6.13
N ARG A 81 -12.92 20.16 7.45
CA ARG A 81 -11.58 20.13 8.03
C ARG A 81 -11.57 19.19 9.24
N ALA A 82 -10.42 18.55 9.47
CA ALA A 82 -10.13 17.83 10.70
C ALA A 82 -9.23 18.66 11.60
N ARG A 83 -9.37 18.51 12.92
CA ARG A 83 -8.56 19.22 13.92
C ARG A 83 -7.11 18.77 13.87
N ASN A 84 -6.90 17.48 13.87
CA ASN A 84 -5.56 16.89 13.83
C ASN A 84 -4.92 17.06 12.45
N ALA A 85 -3.68 17.54 12.40
CA ALA A 85 -2.98 17.82 11.14
C ALA A 85 -2.78 16.59 10.24
N ALA A 86 -2.52 15.40 10.84
CA ALA A 86 -2.40 14.16 10.06
C ALA A 86 -3.76 13.69 9.54
N ALA A 87 -4.84 13.83 10.33
CA ALA A 87 -6.20 13.54 9.88
C ALA A 87 -6.65 14.54 8.80
N ALA A 88 -6.30 15.81 8.93
CA ALA A 88 -6.55 16.83 7.91
C ALA A 88 -5.86 16.49 6.59
N PHE A 89 -4.59 16.11 6.61
CA PHE A 89 -3.88 15.61 5.42
C PHE A 89 -4.52 14.32 4.88
N GLY A 90 -4.87 13.40 5.78
CA GLY A 90 -5.53 12.13 5.45
C GLY A 90 -6.87 12.33 4.75
N LEU A 91 -7.65 13.35 5.11
CA LEU A 91 -8.94 13.65 4.47
C LEU A 91 -8.78 13.82 2.95
N GLY A 92 -7.90 14.71 2.52
CA GLY A 92 -7.68 14.94 1.09
C GLY A 92 -7.00 13.77 0.38
N LEU A 93 -5.96 13.22 1.00
CA LEU A 93 -5.20 12.09 0.43
C LEU A 93 -6.10 10.85 0.24
N ILE A 94 -6.87 10.47 1.27
CA ILE A 94 -7.73 9.27 1.23
C ILE A 94 -8.92 9.49 0.29
N ALA A 95 -9.52 10.68 0.27
CA ALA A 95 -10.58 11.00 -0.67
C ALA A 95 -10.12 10.88 -2.13
N ALA A 96 -8.98 11.47 -2.47
CA ALA A 96 -8.41 11.36 -3.82
C ALA A 96 -7.98 9.92 -4.14
N PHE A 97 -7.35 9.21 -3.19
CA PHE A 97 -7.00 7.80 -3.34
C PHE A 97 -8.23 6.91 -3.55
N SER A 98 -9.30 7.10 -2.77
CA SER A 98 -10.54 6.34 -2.90
C SER A 98 -11.16 6.52 -4.27
N ASN A 99 -11.17 7.73 -4.83
CA ASN A 99 -11.67 7.97 -6.18
C ASN A 99 -10.91 7.15 -7.23
N LEU A 100 -9.59 7.10 -7.14
CA LEU A 100 -8.77 6.34 -8.08
C LEU A 100 -8.88 4.82 -7.84
N PHE A 101 -8.79 4.39 -6.58
CA PHE A 101 -8.75 2.97 -6.22
C PHE A 101 -10.10 2.28 -6.44
N ILE A 102 -11.19 2.88 -5.95
CA ILE A 102 -12.55 2.34 -6.16
C ILE A 102 -12.90 2.39 -7.65
N GLY A 103 -12.46 3.43 -8.37
CA GLY A 103 -12.60 3.50 -9.82
C GLY A 103 -11.90 2.35 -10.54
N ALA A 104 -10.61 2.12 -10.26
CA ALA A 104 -9.82 1.09 -10.91
C ALA A 104 -10.33 -0.33 -10.57
N VAL A 105 -10.51 -0.64 -9.28
CA VAL A 105 -11.02 -1.95 -8.82
C VAL A 105 -12.47 -2.15 -9.25
N GLY A 106 -13.33 -1.13 -9.12
CA GLY A 106 -14.72 -1.18 -9.55
C GLY A 106 -14.87 -1.44 -11.05
N CYS A 107 -14.05 -0.82 -11.89
CA CYS A 107 -14.01 -1.11 -13.33
C CYS A 107 -13.61 -2.57 -13.60
N ALA A 108 -12.59 -3.10 -12.90
CA ALA A 108 -12.15 -4.48 -13.05
C ALA A 108 -13.24 -5.48 -12.59
N ILE A 109 -13.93 -5.19 -11.47
CA ILE A 109 -15.09 -5.97 -11.01
C ILE A 109 -16.24 -5.91 -12.03
N TYR A 110 -16.51 -4.72 -12.55
CA TYR A 110 -17.58 -4.52 -13.53
C TYR A 110 -17.33 -5.32 -14.82
N ARG A 111 -16.08 -5.37 -15.32
CA ARG A 111 -15.69 -6.16 -16.50
C ARG A 111 -15.58 -7.66 -16.25
N ASP A 112 -15.72 -8.10 -15.01
CA ASP A 112 -15.52 -9.49 -14.59
C ASP A 112 -14.07 -10.00 -14.77
N ASP A 113 -13.09 -9.08 -14.69
CA ASP A 113 -11.66 -9.37 -14.86
C ASP A 113 -10.97 -9.81 -13.56
N CYS A 114 -11.71 -9.77 -12.44
CA CYS A 114 -11.18 -10.09 -11.11
C CYS A 114 -11.58 -11.48 -10.65
N ARG A 115 -10.62 -12.24 -10.12
CA ARG A 115 -10.86 -13.50 -9.42
C ARG A 115 -10.07 -13.51 -8.12
N ARG A 116 -10.67 -14.03 -7.06
CA ARG A 116 -10.07 -14.19 -5.74
C ARG A 116 -9.59 -15.62 -5.53
N LEU A 117 -8.39 -15.79 -4.98
CA LEU A 117 -7.90 -17.10 -4.57
C LEU A 117 -8.66 -17.59 -3.34
N GLN A 118 -9.23 -18.81 -3.44
CA GLN A 118 -9.94 -19.46 -2.36
C GLN A 118 -9.50 -20.91 -2.18
N ARG A 119 -9.70 -21.43 -0.96
CA ARG A 119 -9.52 -22.83 -0.60
C ARG A 119 -10.90 -23.49 -0.51
N ARG A 120 -11.06 -24.66 -1.08
CA ARG A 120 -12.31 -25.44 -0.94
C ARG A 120 -12.45 -25.93 0.49
N SER A 121 -13.67 -25.77 1.04
CA SER A 121 -14.03 -26.36 2.34
C SER A 121 -14.18 -27.88 2.18
N GLY A 122 -13.66 -28.66 3.13
CA GLY A 122 -13.81 -30.13 3.13
C GLY A 122 -12.61 -30.91 2.58
N VAL A 123 -11.64 -30.26 1.95
CA VAL A 123 -10.35 -30.89 1.63
C VAL A 123 -9.52 -30.93 2.92
N VAL A 124 -9.40 -32.12 3.51
CA VAL A 124 -8.58 -32.32 4.73
C VAL A 124 -7.15 -31.89 4.44
N LYS A 125 -6.57 -31.09 5.33
CA LYS A 125 -5.11 -30.83 5.28
C LYS A 125 -4.42 -32.20 5.31
N PRO A 126 -3.61 -32.58 4.32
CA PRO A 126 -2.76 -33.75 4.44
C PRO A 126 -1.88 -33.52 5.68
N GLY A 127 -2.01 -34.39 6.68
CA GLY A 127 -1.28 -34.26 7.93
C GLY A 127 0.21 -34.16 7.65
N ILE A 128 0.87 -33.21 8.31
CA ILE A 128 2.32 -33.23 8.47
C ILE A 128 2.62 -34.55 9.21
N LYS A 129 3.07 -35.56 8.47
CA LYS A 129 3.70 -36.72 9.11
C LYS A 129 5.01 -36.18 9.67
N ASP A 130 5.05 -36.05 10.98
CA ASP A 130 6.31 -35.95 11.69
C ASP A 130 7.16 -37.16 11.30
N VAL A 131 8.17 -36.91 10.48
CA VAL A 131 9.20 -37.91 10.21
C VAL A 131 10.08 -37.96 11.45
N GLY A 132 9.60 -38.71 12.44
CA GLY A 132 10.40 -39.15 13.56
C GLY A 132 11.54 -40.00 13.04
N ALA A 133 12.76 -39.57 13.33
CA ALA A 133 13.96 -40.36 13.15
C ALA A 133 13.83 -41.65 13.95
N ASN A 134 13.70 -42.79 13.24
CA ASN A 134 14.30 -44.08 13.65
C ASN A 134 13.87 -45.20 12.68
N GLY A 135 14.84 -46.00 12.26
CA GLY A 135 14.63 -47.34 11.74
C GLY A 135 15.17 -47.61 10.34
N LEU A 136 16.46 -47.92 10.28
CA LEU A 136 17.03 -48.74 9.20
C LEU A 136 16.28 -50.09 9.17
N ALA A 137 15.74 -50.49 8.06
CA ALA A 137 15.63 -51.88 7.67
C ALA A 137 15.49 -51.99 6.15
N SER A 138 16.38 -52.72 5.57
CA SER A 138 16.55 -53.18 4.20
C SER A 138 15.38 -54.09 3.80
N SER A 139 14.86 -53.95 2.56
CA SER A 139 14.60 -55.13 1.72
C SER A 139 14.37 -54.71 0.26
N THR A 140 15.16 -55.35 -0.56
CA THR A 140 15.18 -55.38 -2.02
C THR A 140 13.87 -56.01 -2.60
N GLY A 141 13.41 -55.47 -3.72
CA GLY A 141 12.36 -56.06 -4.52
C GLY A 141 12.14 -55.31 -5.82
N THR A 142 12.85 -55.70 -6.84
CA THR A 142 12.73 -55.30 -8.24
C THR A 142 11.46 -55.93 -8.84
N GLU A 143 10.63 -55.13 -9.50
CA GLU A 143 9.86 -55.60 -10.63
C GLU A 143 9.58 -54.49 -11.64
N HIS A 144 10.04 -54.75 -12.85
CA HIS A 144 9.79 -53.99 -14.07
C HIS A 144 8.38 -54.35 -14.61
N ALA A 145 7.62 -53.33 -15.03
CA ALA A 145 6.55 -53.54 -15.99
C ALA A 145 6.53 -52.41 -17.03
N SER A 146 6.60 -52.83 -18.24
CA SER A 146 6.77 -52.12 -19.49
C SER A 146 5.54 -51.37 -19.96
N VAL A 147 5.81 -50.23 -20.58
CA VAL A 147 4.87 -49.42 -21.38
C VAL A 147 4.59 -50.10 -22.71
N SER A 148 3.32 -50.24 -23.10
CA SER A 148 2.94 -50.49 -24.49
C SER A 148 1.86 -49.52 -24.95
N ASN A 149 2.23 -48.70 -25.95
CA ASN A 149 1.35 -47.89 -26.77
C ASN A 149 0.47 -48.79 -27.65
N VAL A 150 -0.83 -48.51 -27.72
CA VAL A 150 -1.65 -48.93 -28.89
C VAL A 150 -2.61 -47.81 -29.25
N ASN A 151 -2.40 -47.24 -30.43
CA ASN A 151 -3.38 -46.50 -31.23
C ASN A 151 -4.36 -47.45 -31.86
N GLY A 152 -5.64 -47.11 -31.95
CA GLY A 152 -6.59 -47.84 -32.76
C GLY A 152 -8.02 -47.30 -32.73
N ASP A 153 -8.38 -46.57 -33.79
CA ASP A 153 -9.76 -46.22 -34.17
C ASP A 153 -10.62 -47.47 -34.32
N ALA A 154 -11.81 -47.52 -33.72
CA ALA A 154 -12.94 -48.29 -34.24
C ALA A 154 -14.28 -47.79 -33.68
N ARG A 155 -15.07 -47.20 -34.56
CA ARG A 155 -16.51 -47.00 -34.36
C ARG A 155 -17.21 -48.37 -34.38
N GLN A 156 -17.89 -48.75 -33.29
CA GLN A 156 -18.90 -49.81 -33.33
C GLN A 156 -20.21 -49.34 -32.73
N ARG A 157 -21.28 -49.52 -33.50
CA ARG A 157 -22.69 -49.33 -33.14
C ARG A 157 -23.09 -50.40 -32.13
N LEU A 158 -23.79 -49.99 -31.06
CA LEU A 158 -24.44 -50.89 -30.11
C LEU A 158 -25.94 -51.00 -30.40
N PRO A 159 -26.56 -52.18 -30.22
CA PRO A 159 -28.01 -52.37 -30.37
C PRO A 159 -28.77 -51.98 -29.09
N ASN A 160 -30.03 -51.62 -29.29
CA ASN A 160 -31.00 -51.23 -28.26
C ASN A 160 -31.31 -52.36 -27.29
N GLY A 161 -31.45 -52.00 -26.00
CA GLY A 161 -32.36 -52.70 -25.10
C GLY A 161 -31.73 -53.41 -23.90
N ALA A 162 -31.57 -52.70 -22.79
CA ALA A 162 -31.81 -53.20 -21.43
C ALA A 162 -31.77 -51.98 -20.46
N VAL A 163 -32.90 -51.66 -19.82
CA VAL A 163 -32.97 -50.73 -18.70
C VAL A 163 -32.36 -51.44 -17.49
N SER A 164 -31.12 -51.14 -17.18
CA SER A 164 -30.45 -51.54 -15.95
C SER A 164 -30.50 -50.35 -14.98
N ASN A 165 -31.33 -50.46 -13.94
CA ASN A 165 -31.32 -49.58 -12.76
C ASN A 165 -30.05 -49.90 -11.94
N THR A 166 -28.91 -49.39 -12.37
CA THR A 166 -27.73 -49.23 -11.52
C THR A 166 -27.77 -47.82 -10.95
N PRO A 167 -27.62 -47.63 -9.63
CA PRO A 167 -27.45 -46.30 -9.09
C PRO A 167 -26.21 -45.67 -9.74
N ASP A 168 -26.42 -44.56 -10.40
CA ASP A 168 -25.37 -43.72 -10.97
C ASP A 168 -24.47 -43.22 -9.83
N HIS A 169 -23.48 -44.04 -9.45
CA HIS A 169 -22.34 -43.57 -8.68
C HIS A 169 -21.48 -42.78 -9.64
N SER A 170 -21.91 -41.53 -9.93
CA SER A 170 -21.02 -40.54 -10.47
C SER A 170 -19.88 -40.38 -9.44
N VAL A 171 -18.75 -41.03 -9.72
CA VAL A 171 -17.51 -40.81 -8.95
C VAL A 171 -17.17 -39.35 -9.16
N GLU A 172 -17.55 -38.49 -8.18
CA GLU A 172 -17.11 -37.12 -8.17
C GLU A 172 -15.58 -37.13 -8.14
N LEU A 173 -14.98 -36.78 -9.26
CA LEU A 173 -13.54 -36.62 -9.34
C LEU A 173 -13.09 -35.58 -8.29
N PRO A 174 -12.09 -35.91 -7.47
CA PRO A 174 -11.61 -34.99 -6.45
C PRO A 174 -11.19 -33.67 -7.10
N LEU A 175 -11.68 -32.55 -6.57
CA LEU A 175 -11.41 -31.20 -7.09
C LEU A 175 -10.15 -30.62 -6.45
N PRO A 176 -9.37 -29.78 -7.18
CA PRO A 176 -8.20 -29.11 -6.62
C PRO A 176 -8.54 -28.29 -5.36
N PRO A 177 -7.68 -28.28 -4.32
CA PRO A 177 -7.96 -27.61 -3.05
C PRO A 177 -7.98 -26.08 -3.14
N PHE A 178 -7.34 -25.49 -4.16
CA PHE A 178 -7.36 -24.06 -4.43
C PHE A 178 -7.99 -23.76 -5.78
N TYR A 179 -8.69 -22.64 -5.88
CA TYR A 179 -9.34 -22.18 -7.11
C TYR A 179 -9.51 -20.66 -7.16
N TRP A 180 -9.71 -20.16 -8.37
CA TRP A 180 -10.03 -18.76 -8.60
C TRP A 180 -11.54 -18.52 -8.50
N GLN A 181 -12.00 -17.88 -7.42
CA GLN A 181 -13.40 -17.55 -7.19
C GLN A 181 -13.79 -16.31 -8.00
N ALA A 182 -14.80 -16.44 -8.85
CA ALA A 182 -15.48 -15.32 -9.47
C ALA A 182 -16.33 -14.56 -8.42
N VAL A 183 -16.87 -13.40 -8.80
CA VAL A 183 -17.82 -12.66 -7.94
C VAL A 183 -19.03 -13.55 -7.63
N PRO A 184 -19.32 -13.84 -6.34
CA PRO A 184 -20.47 -14.66 -5.96
C PRO A 184 -21.79 -14.05 -6.43
N GLN A 185 -22.68 -14.87 -7.01
CA GLN A 185 -23.97 -14.39 -7.51
C GLN A 185 -25.14 -14.76 -6.58
N ASP A 186 -25.02 -15.88 -5.88
CA ASP A 186 -26.14 -16.49 -5.15
C ASP A 186 -26.26 -15.99 -3.71
N SER A 187 -25.16 -15.57 -3.09
CA SER A 187 -25.12 -15.09 -1.70
C SER A 187 -24.66 -13.64 -1.62
N LEU A 188 -25.51 -12.78 -1.05
CA LEU A 188 -25.17 -11.37 -0.80
C LEU A 188 -24.03 -11.22 0.23
N ILE A 189 -23.99 -12.10 1.23
CA ILE A 189 -22.97 -12.08 2.28
C ILE A 189 -21.60 -12.46 1.68
N GLU A 190 -21.54 -13.51 0.87
CA GLU A 190 -20.30 -13.91 0.19
C GLU A 190 -19.82 -12.84 -0.80
N ARG A 191 -20.76 -12.18 -1.50
CA ARG A 191 -20.45 -11.08 -2.39
C ARG A 191 -19.91 -9.86 -1.61
N ALA A 192 -20.50 -9.55 -0.46
CA ALA A 192 -20.00 -8.48 0.40
C ALA A 192 -18.58 -8.79 0.90
N ASP A 193 -18.33 -10.00 1.40
CA ASP A 193 -16.99 -10.45 1.78
C ASP A 193 -15.99 -10.37 0.61
N TRP A 194 -16.41 -10.82 -0.58
CA TRP A 194 -15.57 -10.79 -1.77
C TRP A 194 -15.23 -9.35 -2.22
N VAL A 195 -16.23 -8.45 -2.25
CA VAL A 195 -16.04 -7.04 -2.65
C VAL A 195 -15.20 -6.30 -1.62
N LEU A 196 -15.47 -6.46 -0.32
CA LEU A 196 -14.71 -5.82 0.75
C LEU A 196 -13.25 -6.30 0.76
N ASP A 197 -13.01 -7.60 0.50
CA ASP A 197 -11.66 -8.13 0.36
C ASP A 197 -10.91 -7.50 -0.83
N ALA A 198 -11.58 -7.30 -1.98
CA ALA A 198 -10.99 -6.60 -3.13
C ALA A 198 -10.53 -5.18 -2.77
N PHE A 199 -11.35 -4.43 -1.99
CA PHE A 199 -11.03 -3.06 -1.58
C PHE A 199 -10.05 -2.95 -0.41
N THR A 200 -9.75 -4.02 0.29
CA THR A 200 -8.71 -4.07 1.33
C THR A 200 -7.39 -4.63 0.83
N SER A 201 -7.34 -5.20 -0.38
CA SER A 201 -6.14 -5.79 -0.98
C SER A 201 -5.41 -4.80 -1.90
N PHE A 202 -4.70 -3.80 -1.34
CA PHE A 202 -4.03 -2.74 -2.12
C PHE A 202 -2.99 -3.23 -3.14
N ARG A 203 -2.45 -4.43 -2.99
CA ARG A 203 -1.44 -5.01 -3.88
C ARG A 203 -1.95 -6.19 -4.70
N GLY A 204 -3.21 -6.56 -4.55
CA GLY A 204 -3.83 -7.70 -5.23
C GLY A 204 -3.30 -9.06 -4.82
N ILE A 205 -2.81 -9.22 -3.59
CA ILE A 205 -2.33 -10.49 -3.09
C ILE A 205 -3.50 -11.47 -3.02
N GLY A 206 -3.34 -12.65 -3.65
CA GLY A 206 -4.43 -13.61 -3.77
C GLY A 206 -5.52 -13.21 -4.78
N TRP A 207 -5.22 -12.29 -5.68
CA TRP A 207 -6.09 -11.86 -6.76
C TRP A 207 -5.42 -12.02 -8.12
N THR A 208 -6.20 -12.23 -9.17
CA THR A 208 -5.68 -12.33 -10.55
C THR A 208 -4.94 -11.08 -11.02
N TRP A 209 -5.21 -9.93 -10.39
CA TRP A 209 -4.52 -8.67 -10.65
C TRP A 209 -3.30 -8.42 -9.74
N GLN A 210 -2.78 -9.45 -9.06
CA GLN A 210 -1.55 -9.32 -8.26
C GLN A 210 -0.42 -8.70 -9.08
N ARG A 211 0.25 -7.70 -8.51
CA ARG A 211 1.30 -6.97 -9.21
C ARG A 211 2.63 -7.74 -9.24
N SER A 212 3.36 -7.59 -10.34
CA SER A 212 4.63 -8.28 -10.61
C SER A 212 5.76 -7.96 -9.62
N GLY A 213 5.59 -6.94 -8.78
CA GLY A 213 6.50 -6.62 -7.67
C GLY A 213 6.40 -7.56 -6.47
N LEU A 214 5.44 -8.48 -6.46
CA LEU A 214 5.24 -9.49 -5.43
C LEU A 214 5.71 -10.87 -5.94
N PRO A 215 6.26 -11.74 -5.06
CA PRO A 215 6.53 -13.11 -5.44
C PRO A 215 5.24 -13.86 -5.82
N PRO A 216 5.32 -14.88 -6.69
CA PRO A 216 4.19 -15.77 -6.95
C PRO A 216 3.77 -16.52 -5.67
N PRO A 217 2.55 -17.10 -5.61
CA PRO A 217 2.14 -17.97 -4.50
C PRO A 217 3.07 -19.18 -4.37
N PRO A 218 3.00 -19.95 -3.26
CA PRO A 218 3.75 -21.19 -3.11
C PRO A 218 3.49 -22.19 -4.25
N SER A 219 4.45 -23.08 -4.56
CA SER A 219 4.32 -24.05 -5.66
C SER A 219 3.10 -24.94 -5.51
N PHE A 220 2.82 -25.40 -4.31
CA PHE A 220 1.63 -26.23 -4.06
C PHE A 220 0.31 -25.53 -4.39
N VAL A 221 0.26 -24.20 -4.26
CA VAL A 221 -0.90 -23.39 -4.68
C VAL A 221 -0.94 -23.26 -6.20
N GLU A 222 0.23 -23.05 -6.83
CA GLU A 222 0.35 -22.97 -8.30
C GLU A 222 -0.05 -24.31 -8.95
N ASP A 223 0.42 -25.42 -8.38
CA ASP A 223 0.07 -26.77 -8.83
C ASP A 223 -1.44 -27.03 -8.73
N ALA A 224 -2.07 -26.64 -7.60
CA ALA A 224 -3.51 -26.73 -7.44
C ALA A 224 -4.28 -25.91 -8.47
N LEU A 225 -3.83 -24.69 -8.71
CA LEU A 225 -4.43 -23.81 -9.72
C LEU A 225 -4.23 -24.37 -11.15
N GLY A 226 -3.19 -25.17 -11.36
CA GLY A 226 -2.93 -25.94 -12.58
C GLY A 226 -3.76 -27.23 -12.71
N GLY A 227 -4.55 -27.57 -11.70
CA GLY A 227 -5.45 -28.75 -11.71
C GLY A 227 -5.00 -29.93 -10.85
N ALA A 228 -3.86 -29.84 -10.15
CA ALA A 228 -3.42 -30.91 -9.26
C ALA A 228 -4.35 -31.06 -8.04
N VAL A 229 -4.74 -32.28 -7.74
CA VAL A 229 -5.68 -32.63 -6.66
C VAL A 229 -4.94 -33.06 -5.40
N ASP A 230 -3.92 -33.90 -5.56
CA ASP A 230 -3.10 -34.42 -4.47
C ASP A 230 -1.94 -33.47 -4.19
N ILE A 231 -2.19 -32.50 -3.29
CA ILE A 231 -1.22 -31.47 -2.94
C ILE A 231 -0.63 -31.73 -1.59
N VAL A 232 0.68 -31.74 -1.53
CA VAL A 232 1.44 -31.79 -0.29
C VAL A 232 2.01 -30.40 0.01
N GLU A 233 1.54 -29.78 1.09
CA GLU A 233 2.13 -28.55 1.60
C GLU A 233 3.53 -28.87 2.14
N ARG A 234 4.57 -28.48 1.39
CA ARG A 234 5.96 -28.69 1.78
C ARG A 234 6.59 -27.36 2.19
N PRO A 235 7.54 -27.36 3.14
CA PRO A 235 8.39 -26.20 3.39
C PRO A 235 9.12 -25.83 2.10
N GLU A 236 8.99 -24.58 1.69
CA GLU A 236 9.65 -24.06 0.49
C GLU A 236 10.69 -23.01 0.85
N PRO A 237 11.74 -22.85 0.01
CA PRO A 237 12.64 -21.73 0.12
C PRO A 237 11.87 -20.40 0.03
N VAL A 238 12.37 -19.37 0.74
CA VAL A 238 11.77 -18.04 0.69
C VAL A 238 11.74 -17.53 -0.74
N ARG A 239 10.54 -17.35 -1.29
CA ARG A 239 10.38 -16.78 -2.62
C ARG A 239 10.64 -15.28 -2.59
N VAL A 240 11.41 -14.80 -3.54
CA VAL A 240 11.80 -13.39 -3.66
C VAL A 240 11.38 -12.86 -5.01
N SER A 241 10.70 -11.72 -5.04
CA SER A 241 10.31 -11.06 -6.29
C SER A 241 11.50 -10.37 -6.96
N ARG A 242 11.29 -9.96 -8.21
CA ARG A 242 12.28 -9.14 -8.95
C ARG A 242 12.66 -7.85 -8.22
N THR A 243 11.77 -7.29 -7.42
CA THR A 243 12.01 -6.08 -6.63
C THR A 243 12.58 -6.36 -5.23
N GLY A 244 12.85 -7.62 -4.90
CA GLY A 244 13.42 -8.02 -3.63
C GLY A 244 12.42 -8.17 -2.48
N VAL A 245 11.10 -8.17 -2.77
CA VAL A 245 10.08 -8.48 -1.76
C VAL A 245 10.10 -9.98 -1.48
N ARG A 246 10.13 -10.35 -0.19
CA ARG A 246 10.16 -11.74 0.26
C ARG A 246 8.75 -12.22 0.62
N ARG A 247 8.47 -13.48 0.33
CA ARG A 247 7.28 -14.21 0.75
C ARG A 247 7.71 -15.35 1.68
N LEU A 248 7.28 -15.26 2.93
CA LEU A 248 7.52 -16.29 3.94
C LEU A 248 6.34 -17.25 3.96
N SER A 249 6.61 -18.56 4.04
CA SER A 249 5.58 -19.60 4.18
C SER A 249 5.38 -19.99 5.65
N ASP A 250 6.40 -19.81 6.49
CA ASP A 250 6.31 -20.08 7.93
C ASP A 250 5.64 -18.92 8.68
N ARG A 251 4.53 -19.25 9.37
CA ARG A 251 3.76 -18.31 10.18
C ARG A 251 4.54 -17.77 11.36
N ALA A 252 5.27 -18.62 12.09
CA ALA A 252 6.01 -18.20 13.28
C ALA A 252 7.14 -17.24 12.91
N ALA A 253 7.86 -17.52 11.82
CA ALA A 253 8.90 -16.63 11.30
C ALA A 253 8.33 -15.27 10.86
N LEU A 254 7.20 -15.24 10.15
CA LEU A 254 6.56 -14.00 9.71
C LEU A 254 6.08 -13.15 10.89
N VAL A 255 5.40 -13.77 11.87
CA VAL A 255 4.88 -13.05 13.03
C VAL A 255 6.02 -12.50 13.88
N ARG A 256 7.07 -13.31 14.13
CA ARG A 256 8.26 -12.86 14.85
C ARG A 256 8.96 -11.70 14.14
N GLU A 257 9.19 -11.81 12.82
CA GLU A 257 9.78 -10.72 12.03
C GLU A 257 8.92 -9.46 12.11
N SER A 258 7.61 -9.59 11.98
CA SER A 258 6.69 -8.46 12.03
C SER A 258 6.67 -7.80 13.41
N ALA A 259 6.64 -8.59 14.50
CA ALA A 259 6.66 -8.08 15.87
C ALA A 259 7.96 -7.30 16.17
N ILE A 260 9.12 -7.86 15.83
CA ILE A 260 10.41 -7.18 16.00
C ILE A 260 10.42 -5.86 15.22
N ASN A 261 9.96 -5.87 13.99
CA ASN A 261 9.93 -4.67 13.14
C ASN A 261 8.93 -3.61 13.66
N VAL A 262 7.81 -4.02 14.25
CA VAL A 262 6.86 -3.10 14.90
C VAL A 262 7.54 -2.42 16.10
N VAL A 263 8.25 -3.16 16.94
CA VAL A 263 9.00 -2.58 18.08
C VAL A 263 10.09 -1.62 17.59
N ILE A 264 10.89 -2.02 16.61
CA ILE A 264 11.93 -1.14 16.04
C ILE A 264 11.31 0.12 15.43
N GLY A 265 10.25 -0.02 14.65
CA GLY A 265 9.56 1.11 14.02
C GLY A 265 8.98 2.08 15.06
N TYR A 266 8.41 1.56 16.13
CA TYR A 266 7.93 2.35 17.26
C TYR A 266 9.03 3.19 17.89
N ILE A 267 10.17 2.56 18.23
CA ILE A 267 11.31 3.23 18.85
C ILE A 267 11.89 4.31 17.91
N VAL A 268 12.03 3.99 16.61
CA VAL A 268 12.55 4.96 15.63
C VAL A 268 11.59 6.14 15.45
N LEU A 269 10.27 5.90 15.38
CA LEU A 269 9.27 6.98 15.29
C LEU A 269 9.31 7.88 16.52
N ASP A 270 9.40 7.32 17.71
CA ASP A 270 9.52 8.08 18.94
C ASP A 270 10.81 8.91 19.00
N ALA A 271 11.94 8.32 18.62
CA ALA A 271 13.23 9.02 18.56
C ALA A 271 13.21 10.18 17.55
N VAL A 272 12.75 9.92 16.32
CA VAL A 272 12.69 10.92 15.25
C VAL A 272 11.73 12.05 15.62
N LYS A 273 10.58 11.72 16.21
CA LYS A 273 9.63 12.73 16.72
C LYS A 273 10.23 13.55 17.85
N THR A 274 10.91 12.90 18.81
CA THR A 274 11.57 13.59 19.93
C THR A 274 12.68 14.53 19.45
N LEU A 275 13.48 14.12 18.46
CA LEU A 275 14.50 14.98 17.84
C LEU A 275 13.87 16.14 17.05
N GLY A 276 12.86 15.82 16.24
CA GLY A 276 12.21 16.80 15.36
C GLY A 276 11.46 17.89 16.13
N ILE A 277 10.85 17.55 17.27
CA ILE A 277 10.05 18.54 18.03
C ILE A 277 10.88 19.67 18.64
N HIS A 278 12.20 19.54 18.69
CA HIS A 278 13.11 20.60 19.11
C HIS A 278 13.48 21.59 17.99
N ASP A 279 13.12 21.31 16.72
CA ASP A 279 13.38 22.21 15.61
C ASP A 279 12.11 22.96 15.20
N PRO A 280 12.05 24.29 15.39
CA PRO A 280 10.89 25.09 15.00
C PRO A 280 10.55 25.01 13.50
N TYR A 281 11.48 24.64 12.65
CA TYR A 281 11.21 24.32 11.26
C TYR A 281 10.14 23.22 11.14
N MET A 282 10.20 22.19 11.99
CA MET A 282 9.21 21.10 11.99
C MET A 282 7.81 21.56 12.44
N TRP A 283 7.70 22.72 13.10
CA TRP A 283 6.40 23.29 13.47
C TRP A 283 5.81 24.20 12.38
N GLY A 284 6.60 24.52 11.33
CA GLY A 284 6.18 25.38 10.22
C GLY A 284 6.93 26.70 10.07
N TYR A 285 7.92 26.98 10.92
CA TYR A 285 8.78 28.16 10.79
C TYR A 285 9.95 27.87 9.84
N MET A 286 9.75 28.12 8.55
CA MET A 286 10.70 27.72 7.49
C MET A 286 12.09 28.34 7.64
N ASP A 287 12.17 29.59 8.16
CA ASP A 287 13.40 30.32 8.32
C ASP A 287 14.00 30.19 9.73
N ALA A 288 13.49 29.26 10.54
CA ALA A 288 13.97 29.05 11.90
C ALA A 288 15.44 28.64 11.95
N ALA A 289 16.16 29.18 12.93
CA ALA A 289 17.51 28.72 13.23
C ALA A 289 17.53 27.23 13.60
N PRO A 290 18.61 26.51 13.25
CA PRO A 290 18.73 25.10 13.63
C PRO A 290 18.81 24.93 15.16
N PRO A 291 18.37 23.77 15.69
CA PRO A 291 18.36 23.52 17.13
C PRO A 291 19.73 23.67 17.79
N ALA A 292 19.76 24.24 19.01
CA ALA A 292 21.00 24.51 19.73
C ALA A 292 21.80 23.24 20.11
N PHE A 293 21.16 22.10 20.23
CA PHE A 293 21.85 20.84 20.54
C PHE A 293 22.68 20.27 19.38
N LEU A 294 22.48 20.78 18.16
CA LEU A 294 23.29 20.35 17.01
C LEU A 294 24.71 20.92 17.09
N PRO A 295 25.72 20.17 16.64
CA PRO A 295 27.09 20.65 16.53
C PRO A 295 27.15 21.95 15.73
N GLU A 296 28.08 22.85 16.12
CA GLU A 296 28.19 24.17 15.51
C GLU A 296 28.45 24.12 14.01
N VAL A 297 29.25 23.16 13.54
CA VAL A 297 29.52 22.93 12.11
C VAL A 297 28.22 22.66 11.30
N ILE A 298 27.22 22.00 11.90
CA ILE A 298 25.93 21.79 11.28
C ILE A 298 25.11 23.06 11.31
N ARG A 299 25.08 23.77 12.45
CA ARG A 299 24.28 24.98 12.63
C ARG A 299 24.75 26.13 11.74
N GLN A 300 26.05 26.23 11.49
CA GLN A 300 26.63 27.28 10.63
C GLN A 300 26.52 26.98 9.13
N SER A 301 26.27 25.70 8.75
CA SER A 301 26.19 25.30 7.36
C SER A 301 24.73 25.12 6.92
N PHE A 302 24.27 25.95 5.99
CA PHE A 302 22.96 25.79 5.35
C PHE A 302 22.79 24.39 4.76
N ALA A 303 23.81 23.87 4.07
CA ALA A 303 23.72 22.55 3.43
C ALA A 303 23.60 21.41 4.45
N LEU A 304 24.33 21.46 5.56
CA LEU A 304 24.27 20.44 6.60
C LEU A 304 22.97 20.53 7.41
N THR A 305 22.49 21.72 7.75
CA THR A 305 21.19 21.92 8.40
C THR A 305 20.05 21.40 7.53
N ARG A 306 20.06 21.70 6.23
CA ARG A 306 19.08 21.17 5.27
C ARG A 306 19.15 19.65 5.19
N THR A 307 20.33 19.06 5.12
CA THR A 307 20.52 17.59 5.11
C THR A 307 19.97 16.96 6.39
N TYR A 308 20.23 17.55 7.55
CA TYR A 308 19.67 17.10 8.83
C TYR A 308 18.13 17.10 8.80
N ARG A 309 17.50 18.22 8.43
CA ARG A 309 16.03 18.35 8.36
C ARG A 309 15.39 17.38 7.39
N LEU A 310 15.99 17.20 6.21
CA LEU A 310 15.57 16.19 5.23
C LEU A 310 15.72 14.77 5.76
N SER A 311 16.82 14.46 6.45
CA SER A 311 17.04 13.13 7.02
C SER A 311 15.99 12.80 8.07
N ILE A 312 15.67 13.74 8.97
CA ILE A 312 14.59 13.56 9.96
C ILE A 312 13.24 13.34 9.26
N SER A 313 12.88 14.21 8.32
CA SER A 313 11.61 14.14 7.59
C SER A 313 11.47 12.84 6.78
N CYS A 314 12.50 12.48 6.00
CA CYS A 314 12.47 11.26 5.18
C CYS A 314 12.46 9.98 6.05
N THR A 315 13.19 9.97 7.18
CA THR A 315 13.16 8.87 8.13
C THR A 315 11.79 8.74 8.76
N ALA A 316 11.15 9.85 9.15
CA ALA A 316 9.79 9.84 9.70
C ALA A 316 8.78 9.26 8.69
N ILE A 317 8.79 9.73 7.45
CA ILE A 317 7.90 9.25 6.39
C ILE A 317 8.12 7.76 6.12
N TYR A 318 9.37 7.36 5.92
CA TYR A 318 9.71 5.95 5.65
C TYR A 318 9.27 5.04 6.79
N THR A 319 9.63 5.42 8.04
CA THR A 319 9.35 4.59 9.22
C THR A 319 7.86 4.53 9.53
N ALA A 320 7.12 5.64 9.36
CA ALA A 320 5.67 5.65 9.57
C ALA A 320 4.96 4.67 8.62
N LEU A 321 5.29 4.71 7.34
CA LEU A 321 4.76 3.77 6.35
C LEU A 321 5.20 2.33 6.65
N TRP A 322 6.49 2.13 6.94
CA TRP A 322 7.03 0.81 7.25
C TRP A 322 6.38 0.19 8.49
N PHE A 323 6.25 0.96 9.58
CA PHE A 323 5.57 0.56 10.82
C PHE A 323 4.10 0.18 10.57
N ALA A 324 3.33 1.06 9.93
CA ALA A 324 1.91 0.84 9.66
C ALA A 324 1.67 -0.47 8.87
N PHE A 325 2.49 -0.74 7.85
CA PHE A 325 2.31 -1.94 7.04
C PHE A 325 2.84 -3.22 7.70
N LYS A 326 3.71 -3.13 8.70
CA LYS A 326 4.11 -4.30 9.51
C LYS A 326 3.03 -4.74 10.49
N LEU A 327 2.12 -3.84 10.88
CA LEU A 327 0.95 -4.21 11.67
C LEU A 327 0.01 -5.17 10.93
N GLY A 328 -0.07 -5.09 9.60
CA GLY A 328 -0.92 -5.97 8.79
C GLY A 328 -0.59 -7.46 8.97
N PRO A 329 0.61 -7.94 8.60
CA PRO A 329 1.01 -9.33 8.82
C PRO A 329 0.93 -9.76 10.30
N PHE A 330 1.27 -8.89 11.22
CA PHE A 330 1.15 -9.16 12.65
C PHE A 330 -0.30 -9.43 13.07
N PHE A 331 -1.24 -8.61 12.61
CA PHE A 331 -2.67 -8.74 12.95
C PHE A 331 -3.34 -9.89 12.19
N PHE A 332 -3.27 -9.88 10.84
CA PHE A 332 -4.01 -10.86 10.04
C PHE A 332 -3.46 -12.28 10.14
N CYS A 333 -2.15 -12.43 10.15
CA CYS A 333 -1.52 -13.73 10.28
C CYS A 333 -1.29 -14.12 11.74
N GLY A 334 -0.87 -13.18 12.60
CA GLY A 334 -0.53 -13.43 14.00
C GLY A 334 -1.75 -13.58 14.89
N ILE A 335 -2.67 -12.61 14.90
CA ILE A 335 -3.82 -12.58 15.80
C ILE A 335 -4.98 -13.37 15.21
N LEU A 336 -5.45 -13.05 14.01
CA LEU A 336 -6.59 -13.74 13.40
C LEU A 336 -6.21 -15.13 12.89
N GLY A 337 -5.26 -15.22 11.98
CA GLY A 337 -4.79 -16.48 11.40
C GLY A 337 -5.78 -17.21 10.48
N PRO A 338 -5.35 -18.30 9.84
CA PRO A 338 -6.16 -19.02 8.85
C PRO A 338 -7.45 -19.63 9.41
N LYS A 339 -7.49 -19.87 10.72
CA LYS A 339 -8.69 -20.43 11.38
C LYS A 339 -9.89 -19.48 11.26
N TRP A 340 -9.67 -18.18 11.34
CA TRP A 340 -10.74 -17.16 11.35
C TRP A 340 -11.01 -16.54 10.00
N ILE A 341 -9.95 -16.32 9.21
CA ILE A 341 -10.05 -15.57 7.95
C ILE A 341 -9.63 -16.40 6.72
N GLY A 342 -9.54 -17.73 6.87
CA GLY A 342 -9.20 -18.63 5.77
C GLY A 342 -7.84 -18.31 5.14
N VAL A 343 -7.76 -18.40 3.82
CA VAL A 343 -6.54 -18.17 3.03
C VAL A 343 -5.87 -16.83 3.35
N ARG A 344 -6.65 -15.80 3.66
CA ARG A 344 -6.13 -14.45 4.01
C ARG A 344 -5.23 -14.45 5.24
N GLY A 345 -5.42 -15.40 6.16
CA GLY A 345 -4.58 -15.57 7.36
C GLY A 345 -3.31 -16.39 7.15
N GLU A 346 -3.11 -16.96 5.97
CA GLU A 346 -1.90 -17.74 5.64
C GLU A 346 -0.68 -16.82 5.55
N ALA A 347 0.47 -17.30 6.01
CA ALA A 347 1.70 -16.50 6.03
C ALA A 347 2.11 -16.02 4.62
N TRP A 348 1.97 -16.88 3.64
CA TRP A 348 2.30 -16.57 2.27
C TRP A 348 1.35 -15.56 1.60
N MET A 349 0.17 -15.28 2.18
CA MET A 349 -0.72 -14.19 1.77
C MET A 349 -0.30 -12.82 2.33
N ASN A 350 0.63 -12.79 3.28
CA ASN A 350 1.07 -11.59 3.98
C ASN A 350 2.57 -11.32 3.73
N PRO A 351 2.98 -10.73 2.58
CA PRO A 351 4.38 -10.44 2.29
C PRO A 351 5.05 -9.62 3.40
N ALA A 352 6.24 -10.05 3.79
CA ALA A 352 6.97 -9.50 4.92
C ALA A 352 7.39 -8.02 4.77
N CYS A 353 7.37 -7.45 3.56
CA CYS A 353 7.79 -6.08 3.31
C CYS A 353 6.95 -5.41 2.22
N MET A 354 6.69 -4.10 2.39
CA MET A 354 6.08 -3.25 1.37
C MET A 354 7.12 -2.54 0.50
N PHE A 355 8.34 -2.38 1.00
CA PHE A 355 9.47 -1.84 0.25
C PHE A 355 10.23 -2.96 -0.42
N GLY A 356 10.75 -2.70 -1.60
CA GLY A 356 11.64 -3.61 -2.29
C GLY A 356 13.08 -3.55 -1.76
N SER A 357 14.01 -4.21 -2.46
CA SER A 357 15.43 -4.15 -2.11
C SER A 357 16.04 -2.79 -2.49
N PHE A 358 16.82 -2.22 -1.58
CA PHE A 358 17.59 -1.00 -1.84
C PHE A 358 18.63 -1.18 -2.97
N SER A 359 19.01 -2.42 -3.28
CA SER A 359 19.85 -2.72 -4.45
C SER A 359 19.25 -2.18 -5.77
N SER A 360 17.93 -2.09 -5.86
CA SER A 360 17.25 -1.47 -7.01
C SER A 360 17.65 -0.01 -7.23
N VAL A 361 17.86 0.73 -6.13
CA VAL A 361 18.34 2.13 -6.18
C VAL A 361 19.77 2.18 -6.69
N LEU A 362 20.64 1.31 -6.18
CA LEU A 362 22.04 1.23 -6.59
C LEU A 362 22.18 0.83 -8.06
N ASP A 363 21.37 -0.10 -8.53
CA ASP A 363 21.46 -0.62 -9.90
C ASP A 363 20.75 0.27 -10.94
N HIS A 364 19.70 1.03 -10.54
CA HIS A 364 18.84 1.76 -11.48
C HIS A 364 18.58 3.24 -11.09
N GLY A 365 19.19 3.76 -10.03
CA GLY A 365 19.06 5.17 -9.61
C GLY A 365 17.62 5.56 -9.26
N LEU A 366 17.13 6.69 -9.78
CA LEU A 366 15.77 7.20 -9.54
C LEU A 366 14.68 6.23 -10.04
N ALA A 367 14.89 5.59 -11.17
CA ALA A 367 13.97 4.56 -11.66
C ALA A 367 13.92 3.36 -10.69
N GLY A 368 15.05 3.00 -10.08
CA GLY A 368 15.12 1.98 -9.04
C GLY A 368 14.50 2.43 -7.73
N TRP A 369 14.65 3.71 -7.36
CA TRP A 369 14.01 4.30 -6.19
C TRP A 369 12.49 4.16 -6.25
N TRP A 370 11.87 4.65 -7.31
CA TRP A 370 10.40 4.68 -7.46
C TRP A 370 9.80 3.38 -7.97
N GLY A 371 10.44 2.72 -8.91
CA GLY A 371 9.91 1.50 -9.55
C GLY A 371 10.30 0.19 -8.88
N GLY A 372 11.31 0.21 -7.98
CA GLY A 372 11.82 -0.99 -7.33
C GLY A 372 11.80 -0.97 -5.81
N TRP A 373 12.35 0.07 -5.19
CA TRP A 373 12.53 0.14 -3.74
C TRP A 373 11.37 0.78 -3.00
N TRP A 374 10.92 1.99 -3.42
CA TRP A 374 9.82 2.70 -2.75
C TRP A 374 8.54 1.86 -2.76
N HIS A 375 7.68 2.02 -1.76
CA HIS A 375 6.49 1.20 -1.60
C HIS A 375 5.69 1.04 -2.90
N GLN A 376 5.36 -0.22 -3.24
CA GLN A 376 4.61 -0.56 -4.46
C GLN A 376 3.11 -0.74 -4.18
N THR A 377 2.62 -0.21 -3.05
CA THR A 377 1.29 -0.49 -2.52
C THR A 377 0.17 0.01 -3.43
N PHE A 378 0.37 1.17 -4.06
CA PHE A 378 -0.67 1.84 -4.86
C PHE A 378 -0.45 1.71 -6.37
N ARG A 379 0.38 0.80 -6.79
CA ARG A 379 0.81 0.69 -8.19
C ARG A 379 -0.34 0.49 -9.17
N MET A 380 -1.35 -0.31 -8.82
CA MET A 380 -2.53 -0.54 -9.65
C MET A 380 -3.26 0.76 -9.98
N VAL A 381 -3.41 1.63 -8.99
CA VAL A 381 -4.14 2.90 -9.11
C VAL A 381 -3.53 3.81 -10.19
N PHE A 382 -2.24 3.67 -10.43
CA PHE A 382 -1.51 4.47 -11.41
C PHE A 382 -1.37 3.77 -12.76
N GLU A 383 -1.21 2.44 -12.76
CA GLU A 383 -1.02 1.65 -13.98
C GLU A 383 -2.30 1.53 -14.81
N GLU A 384 -3.47 1.39 -14.18
CA GLU A 384 -4.74 1.27 -14.90
C GLU A 384 -5.08 2.54 -15.73
N PRO A 385 -5.09 3.77 -15.16
CA PRO A 385 -5.30 4.97 -15.96
C PRO A 385 -4.24 5.19 -17.03
N ALA A 386 -2.97 4.87 -16.74
CA ALA A 386 -1.90 4.95 -17.73
C ALA A 386 -2.15 3.99 -18.90
N GLY A 387 -2.60 2.77 -18.61
CA GLY A 387 -2.96 1.79 -19.64
C GLY A 387 -4.09 2.26 -20.55
N TRP A 388 -5.12 2.91 -19.99
CA TRP A 388 -6.21 3.50 -20.77
C TRP A 388 -5.73 4.64 -21.69
N LEU A 389 -4.85 5.51 -21.18
CA LEU A 389 -4.27 6.58 -21.98
C LEU A 389 -3.41 6.04 -23.11
N ILE A 390 -2.57 5.03 -22.85
CA ILE A 390 -1.71 4.40 -23.86
C ILE A 390 -2.56 3.75 -24.96
N ALA A 391 -3.61 3.02 -24.56
CA ALA A 391 -4.56 2.41 -25.51
C ALA A 391 -5.29 3.47 -26.34
N GLY A 392 -5.74 4.57 -25.70
CA GLY A 392 -6.39 5.69 -26.40
C GLY A 392 -5.49 6.41 -27.40
N LEU A 393 -4.17 6.42 -27.15
CA LEU A 393 -3.17 6.96 -28.08
C LEU A 393 -2.76 5.97 -29.18
N GLY A 394 -3.25 4.74 -29.15
CA GLY A 394 -2.83 3.67 -30.07
C GLY A 394 -1.35 3.29 -29.94
N ALA A 395 -0.72 3.57 -28.79
CA ALA A 395 0.69 3.30 -28.54
C ALA A 395 0.89 1.93 -27.89
N GLU A 396 2.05 1.31 -28.18
CA GLU A 396 2.45 0.09 -27.48
C GLU A 396 2.95 0.41 -26.07
N GLN A 397 2.55 -0.41 -25.09
CA GLN A 397 2.89 -0.22 -23.68
C GLN A 397 4.41 -0.25 -23.41
N ARG A 398 5.17 -1.03 -24.21
CA ARG A 398 6.64 -1.14 -24.09
C ARG A 398 7.39 -0.13 -24.97
N SER A 399 6.71 0.69 -25.75
CA SER A 399 7.33 1.75 -26.54
C SER A 399 7.88 2.87 -25.65
N THR A 400 8.71 3.74 -26.24
CA THR A 400 9.19 4.94 -25.54
C THR A 400 8.02 5.85 -25.14
N VAL A 401 7.04 6.03 -26.04
CA VAL A 401 5.83 6.82 -25.76
C VAL A 401 5.02 6.20 -24.63
N GLY A 402 4.72 4.89 -24.68
CA GLY A 402 4.01 4.18 -23.62
C GLY A 402 4.72 4.27 -22.27
N SER A 403 6.04 4.16 -22.25
CA SER A 403 6.85 4.33 -21.03
C SER A 403 6.77 5.74 -20.47
N LEU A 404 6.84 6.78 -21.31
CA LEU A 404 6.70 8.18 -20.89
C LEU A 404 5.30 8.44 -20.35
N VAL A 405 4.25 8.03 -21.06
CA VAL A 405 2.85 8.16 -20.59
C VAL A 405 2.68 7.49 -19.24
N SER A 406 3.20 6.26 -19.05
CA SER A 406 3.13 5.55 -17.77
C SER A 406 3.80 6.31 -16.63
N VAL A 407 5.02 6.81 -16.84
CA VAL A 407 5.78 7.55 -15.83
C VAL A 407 5.09 8.85 -15.47
N PHE A 408 4.75 9.68 -16.46
CA PHE A 408 4.12 10.98 -16.19
C PHE A 408 2.73 10.84 -15.58
N THR A 409 1.91 9.89 -16.02
CA THR A 409 0.59 9.61 -15.43
C THR A 409 0.73 9.18 -13.97
N ALA A 410 1.65 8.25 -13.66
CA ALA A 410 1.84 7.78 -12.30
C ALA A 410 2.25 8.91 -11.35
N PHE A 411 3.21 9.73 -11.74
CA PHE A 411 3.67 10.84 -10.90
C PHE A 411 2.67 12.01 -10.85
N PHE A 412 1.93 12.27 -11.92
CA PHE A 412 0.84 13.25 -11.91
C PHE A 412 -0.25 12.85 -10.92
N LEU A 413 -0.72 11.60 -10.96
CA LEU A 413 -1.73 11.09 -10.04
C LEU A 413 -1.21 11.06 -8.59
N SER A 414 0.04 10.65 -8.37
CA SER A 414 0.68 10.78 -7.04
C SER A 414 0.71 12.23 -6.56
N GLY A 415 1.04 13.16 -7.45
CA GLY A 415 1.01 14.59 -7.17
C GLY A 415 -0.39 15.08 -6.79
N CYS A 416 -1.43 14.64 -7.50
CA CYS A 416 -2.82 14.94 -7.18
C CYS A 416 -3.21 14.42 -5.79
N LEU A 417 -2.84 13.18 -5.43
CA LEU A 417 -3.11 12.59 -4.12
C LEU A 417 -2.52 13.44 -2.99
N HIS A 418 -1.24 13.73 -3.09
CA HIS A 418 -0.53 14.49 -2.06
C HIS A 418 -0.94 15.95 -2.02
N ALA A 419 -1.19 16.59 -3.17
CA ALA A 419 -1.72 17.96 -3.24
C ALA A 419 -3.12 18.06 -2.61
N SER A 420 -3.97 17.03 -2.78
CA SER A 420 -5.28 16.99 -2.12
C SER A 420 -5.14 16.92 -0.60
N GLY A 421 -4.19 16.12 -0.09
CA GLY A 421 -3.88 16.07 1.34
C GLY A 421 -3.34 17.41 1.86
N SER A 422 -2.43 18.04 1.12
CA SER A 422 -1.90 19.37 1.45
C SER A 422 -3.00 20.44 1.50
N TYR A 423 -3.94 20.42 0.54
CA TYR A 423 -5.05 21.38 0.45
C TYR A 423 -6.00 21.32 1.66
N THR A 424 -6.20 20.15 2.24
CA THR A 424 -7.14 19.98 3.36
C THR A 424 -6.55 20.31 4.72
N GLN A 425 -5.25 20.60 4.81
CA GLN A 425 -4.60 21.07 6.04
C GLN A 425 -4.97 22.52 6.38
N LEU A 426 -4.79 22.88 7.65
CA LEU A 426 -5.10 24.23 8.17
C LEU A 426 -3.99 25.24 7.92
N GLY A 427 -2.75 24.77 7.80
CA GLY A 427 -1.57 25.62 7.65
C GLY A 427 -1.43 26.26 6.26
N ASP A 428 -0.43 27.10 6.11
CA ASP A 428 -0.09 27.82 4.85
C ASP A 428 0.65 26.87 3.88
N THR A 429 -0.03 25.81 3.47
CA THR A 429 0.49 24.81 2.56
C THR A 429 0.53 25.31 1.12
N ARG A 430 1.32 24.61 0.29
CA ARG A 430 1.49 24.92 -1.14
C ARG A 430 1.21 23.68 -2.00
N PRO A 431 -0.05 23.23 -2.12
CA PRO A 431 -0.42 21.97 -2.75
C PRO A 431 0.19 21.79 -4.15
N ILE A 432 0.13 22.82 -4.98
CA ILE A 432 0.65 22.78 -6.37
C ILE A 432 2.17 23.02 -6.40
N LEU A 433 2.64 24.07 -5.74
CA LEU A 433 4.05 24.46 -5.79
C LEU A 433 4.96 23.58 -4.91
N GLY A 434 4.40 22.93 -3.90
CA GLY A 434 5.08 21.92 -3.07
C GLY A 434 4.87 20.51 -3.61
N GLN A 435 3.76 19.89 -3.19
CA GLN A 435 3.48 18.46 -3.41
C GLN A 435 3.42 18.07 -4.90
N MET A 436 2.57 18.73 -5.70
CA MET A 436 2.43 18.40 -7.13
C MET A 436 3.76 18.58 -7.86
N ARG A 437 4.43 19.71 -7.64
CA ARG A 437 5.71 20.01 -8.28
C ARG A 437 6.79 18.99 -7.92
N PHE A 438 6.83 18.53 -6.65
CA PHE A 438 7.74 17.46 -6.23
C PHE A 438 7.58 16.22 -7.11
N PHE A 439 6.35 15.69 -7.24
CA PHE A 439 6.10 14.48 -8.00
C PHE A 439 6.35 14.64 -9.50
N LEU A 440 6.00 15.78 -10.10
CA LEU A 440 6.29 16.03 -11.51
C LEU A 440 7.79 16.12 -11.78
N LEU A 441 8.57 16.69 -10.86
CA LEU A 441 10.03 16.67 -10.95
C LEU A 441 10.60 15.25 -10.85
N GLN A 442 9.96 14.33 -10.07
CA GLN A 442 10.40 12.93 -10.06
C GLN A 442 10.19 12.28 -11.43
N ALA A 443 9.07 12.54 -12.12
CA ALA A 443 8.87 12.07 -13.49
C ALA A 443 9.96 12.58 -14.44
N CYS A 444 10.27 13.87 -14.37
CA CYS A 444 11.35 14.48 -15.15
C CYS A 444 12.71 13.84 -14.84
N GLY A 445 13.05 13.68 -13.55
CA GLY A 445 14.31 13.08 -13.11
C GLY A 445 14.49 11.64 -13.56
N VAL A 446 13.46 10.80 -13.42
CA VAL A 446 13.47 9.40 -13.91
C VAL A 446 13.65 9.35 -15.42
N THR A 447 12.95 10.22 -16.14
CA THR A 447 13.02 10.31 -17.60
C THR A 447 14.40 10.74 -18.06
N LEU A 448 14.93 11.84 -17.53
CA LEU A 448 16.25 12.37 -17.85
C LEU A 448 17.35 11.34 -17.57
N GLN A 449 17.33 10.74 -16.38
CA GLN A 449 18.29 9.70 -16.03
C GLN A 449 18.20 8.49 -16.99
N THR A 450 16.99 8.07 -17.35
CA THR A 450 16.79 6.92 -18.24
C THR A 450 17.39 7.20 -19.63
N PHE A 451 17.15 8.39 -20.18
CA PHE A 451 17.73 8.77 -21.48
C PHE A 451 19.26 8.95 -21.39
N ALA A 452 19.78 9.57 -20.33
CA ALA A 452 21.22 9.71 -20.12
C ALA A 452 21.91 8.33 -20.04
N VAL A 453 21.36 7.39 -19.26
CA VAL A 453 21.91 6.03 -19.15
C VAL A 453 21.83 5.28 -20.49
N ARG A 454 20.75 5.45 -21.27
CA ARG A 454 20.65 4.86 -22.62
C ARG A 454 21.73 5.44 -23.55
N GLY A 455 21.95 6.75 -23.54
CA GLY A 455 22.99 7.42 -24.33
C GLY A 455 24.40 6.94 -23.95
N LEU A 456 24.73 6.90 -22.63
CA LEU A 456 26.01 6.37 -22.13
C LEU A 456 26.23 4.90 -22.50
N LYS A 457 25.14 4.11 -22.51
CA LYS A 457 25.19 2.70 -22.92
C LYS A 457 25.43 2.57 -24.43
N ALA A 458 24.77 3.37 -25.25
CA ALA A 458 24.96 3.41 -26.69
C ALA A 458 26.40 3.85 -27.06
N ALA A 459 26.99 4.76 -26.30
CA ALA A 459 28.39 5.18 -26.43
C ALA A 459 29.42 4.16 -25.86
N GLY A 460 28.98 3.01 -25.35
CA GLY A 460 29.87 1.97 -24.78
C GLY A 460 30.52 2.34 -23.46
N LEU A 461 30.17 3.49 -22.84
CA LEU A 461 30.81 3.98 -21.62
C LEU A 461 30.41 3.17 -20.38
N THR A 462 29.14 2.74 -20.31
CA THR A 462 28.63 1.98 -19.15
C THR A 462 29.27 0.59 -19.02
N GLN A 463 29.71 -0.01 -20.11
CA GLN A 463 30.35 -1.34 -20.14
C GLN A 463 31.79 -1.28 -19.64
N ARG A 464 32.44 -0.13 -19.75
CA ARG A 464 33.83 0.09 -19.31
C ARG A 464 33.93 0.35 -17.80
N LEU A 465 32.82 0.74 -17.15
CA LEU A 465 32.81 1.08 -15.74
C LEU A 465 32.50 -0.16 -14.88
N PRO A 466 33.29 -0.42 -13.80
CA PRO A 466 32.98 -1.44 -12.82
C PRO A 466 31.58 -1.26 -12.22
N LYS A 467 30.93 -2.38 -11.85
CA LYS A 467 29.56 -2.34 -11.28
C LYS A 467 29.48 -1.39 -10.07
N ARG A 468 30.45 -1.43 -9.16
CA ARG A 468 30.46 -0.58 -7.95
C ARG A 468 30.52 0.91 -8.28
N VAL A 469 31.26 1.31 -9.32
CA VAL A 469 31.36 2.71 -9.76
C VAL A 469 30.01 3.18 -10.31
N ARG A 470 29.33 2.36 -11.11
CA ARG A 470 27.98 2.67 -11.61
C ARG A 470 26.97 2.79 -10.47
N GLN A 471 27.03 1.89 -9.49
CA GLN A 471 26.17 1.93 -8.30
C GLN A 471 26.41 3.19 -7.46
N LEU A 472 27.65 3.58 -7.25
CA LEU A 472 28.01 4.82 -6.56
C LEU A 472 27.48 6.04 -7.33
N GLY A 473 27.67 6.08 -8.66
CA GLY A 473 27.13 7.15 -9.51
C GLY A 473 25.62 7.27 -9.41
N ASN A 474 24.90 6.14 -9.43
CA ASN A 474 23.44 6.13 -9.23
C ASN A 474 23.04 6.66 -7.85
N LEU A 475 23.74 6.24 -6.80
CA LEU A 475 23.46 6.70 -5.43
C LEU A 475 23.70 8.21 -5.29
N VAL A 476 24.83 8.72 -5.77
CA VAL A 476 25.16 10.15 -5.74
C VAL A 476 24.11 10.96 -6.51
N MET A 477 23.72 10.50 -7.68
CA MET A 477 22.68 11.15 -8.48
C MET A 477 21.33 11.20 -7.75
N VAL A 478 20.93 10.10 -7.13
CA VAL A 478 19.67 10.04 -6.35
C VAL A 478 19.74 10.99 -5.15
N MET A 479 20.83 10.98 -4.38
CA MET A 479 21.01 11.86 -3.23
C MET A 479 21.01 13.34 -3.65
N PHE A 480 21.72 13.68 -4.73
CA PHE A 480 21.72 15.03 -5.30
C PHE A 480 20.31 15.47 -5.71
N TRP A 481 19.60 14.61 -6.46
CA TRP A 481 18.25 14.92 -6.92
C TRP A 481 17.27 15.11 -5.76
N MET A 482 17.30 14.20 -4.77
CA MET A 482 16.44 14.29 -3.59
C MET A 482 16.80 15.50 -2.72
N TYR A 483 18.08 15.83 -2.55
CA TYR A 483 18.50 17.02 -1.81
C TYR A 483 17.87 18.30 -2.37
N HIS A 484 17.70 18.40 -3.70
CA HIS A 484 17.12 19.58 -4.35
C HIS A 484 15.59 19.53 -4.48
N THR A 485 14.99 18.36 -4.52
CA THR A 485 13.54 18.23 -4.77
C THR A 485 12.73 17.86 -3.54
N ALA A 486 13.25 17.05 -2.61
CA ALA A 486 12.52 16.63 -1.42
C ALA A 486 12.08 17.79 -0.49
N PRO A 487 12.76 18.94 -0.42
CA PRO A 487 12.23 20.08 0.33
C PRO A 487 10.84 20.53 -0.11
N LEU A 488 10.50 20.41 -1.39
CA LEU A 488 9.15 20.74 -1.88
C LEU A 488 8.06 19.95 -1.16
N LEU A 489 8.34 18.70 -0.82
CA LEU A 489 7.45 17.82 -0.07
C LEU A 489 7.55 18.07 1.43
N CYS A 490 8.77 18.11 1.97
CA CYS A 490 9.02 18.17 3.42
C CYS A 490 8.65 19.52 4.02
N ASP A 491 8.95 20.63 3.31
CA ASP A 491 8.58 21.98 3.74
C ASP A 491 7.06 22.15 3.77
N ASP A 492 6.36 21.55 2.79
CA ASP A 492 4.90 21.63 2.73
C ASP A 492 4.26 20.84 3.88
N PHE A 493 4.80 19.69 4.25
CA PHE A 493 4.39 18.95 5.44
C PHE A 493 4.63 19.74 6.73
N ALA A 494 5.75 20.43 6.83
CA ALA A 494 6.04 21.28 7.98
C ALA A 494 5.06 22.48 8.06
N ARG A 495 4.79 23.15 6.94
CA ARG A 495 3.79 24.23 6.84
C ARG A 495 2.39 23.79 7.21
N GLY A 496 2.03 22.56 6.87
CA GLY A 496 0.74 21.95 7.20
C GLY A 496 0.62 21.45 8.64
N GLY A 497 1.71 21.50 9.42
CA GLY A 497 1.74 21.03 10.81
C GLY A 497 1.79 19.49 10.96
N ILE A 498 2.09 18.75 9.90
CA ILE A 498 2.09 17.27 9.97
C ILE A 498 3.06 16.72 11.01
N TRP A 499 4.19 17.39 11.20
CA TRP A 499 5.19 16.99 12.19
C TRP A 499 4.78 17.27 13.65
N LEU A 500 3.69 18.00 13.88
CA LEU A 500 3.10 18.17 15.23
C LEU A 500 2.31 16.93 15.65
N PHE A 501 1.84 16.12 14.70
CA PHE A 501 1.16 14.85 14.99
C PHE A 501 2.04 13.90 15.82
N GLU A 502 1.42 13.23 16.81
CA GLU A 502 2.08 12.25 17.66
C GLU A 502 1.92 10.85 17.08
N PRO A 503 3.00 10.26 16.50
CA PRO A 503 2.90 8.98 15.80
C PRO A 503 2.75 7.78 16.73
N VAL A 504 3.06 7.94 18.01
CA VAL A 504 3.00 6.88 19.02
C VAL A 504 2.26 7.36 20.27
N PRO A 505 1.47 6.47 20.94
CA PRO A 505 0.70 6.86 22.13
C PRO A 505 1.57 7.12 23.36
N VAL A 506 2.69 6.41 23.49
CA VAL A 506 3.62 6.52 24.63
C VAL A 506 4.99 6.87 24.11
N SER A 507 5.56 8.00 24.55
CA SER A 507 6.93 8.36 24.20
C SER A 507 7.89 7.94 25.31
N ILE A 508 8.78 7.02 25.00
CA ILE A 508 9.83 6.57 25.91
C ILE A 508 10.84 7.71 26.13
N PHE A 509 11.29 8.34 25.04
CA PHE A 509 12.33 9.39 25.12
C PHE A 509 11.85 10.63 25.85
N ARG A 510 10.61 11.10 25.61
CA ARG A 510 10.05 12.25 26.31
C ARG A 510 9.70 11.93 27.75
N GLY A 511 9.23 10.70 28.04
CA GLY A 511 9.02 10.22 29.39
C GLY A 511 10.31 10.17 30.23
N LEU A 512 11.46 9.94 29.57
CA LEU A 512 12.79 10.00 30.17
C LEU A 512 13.37 11.44 30.25
N GLY A 513 12.59 12.46 29.93
CA GLY A 513 13.00 13.86 30.05
C GLY A 513 13.72 14.46 28.84
N LEU A 514 13.75 13.77 27.69
CA LEU A 514 14.37 14.28 26.44
C LEU A 514 13.39 15.14 25.61
N GLY A 515 12.19 15.42 26.11
CA GLY A 515 11.22 16.30 25.46
C GLY A 515 11.50 17.79 25.70
N PRO A 516 10.84 18.68 24.92
CA PRO A 516 10.90 20.11 25.17
C PRO A 516 10.27 20.45 26.52
N LYS A 517 10.72 21.53 27.15
CA LYS A 517 10.15 22.01 28.42
C LYS A 517 8.65 22.26 28.26
N GLY A 518 7.82 21.63 29.11
CA GLY A 518 6.35 21.67 29.02
C GLY A 518 5.74 20.83 27.91
N GLY A 519 6.52 20.05 27.19
CA GLY A 519 6.11 19.32 25.96
C GLY A 519 5.75 17.85 26.13
N GLY A 520 4.96 17.48 27.15
CA GLY A 520 4.41 16.15 27.32
C GLY A 520 5.30 15.17 28.09
N GLY A 521 4.65 14.25 28.76
CA GLY A 521 5.27 13.13 29.47
C GLY A 521 5.19 11.83 28.66
N TRP A 522 4.91 10.75 29.36
CA TRP A 522 4.79 9.42 28.78
C TRP A 522 3.62 9.27 27.80
N TRP A 523 2.42 9.80 28.13
CA TRP A 523 1.20 9.63 27.35
C TRP A 523 0.92 10.84 26.46
N LEU A 524 0.68 10.60 25.14
CA LEU A 524 0.61 11.64 24.13
C LEU A 524 -0.73 11.68 23.36
N TRP A 525 -1.57 10.64 23.48
CA TRP A 525 -2.83 10.54 22.72
C TRP A 525 -4.06 10.91 23.55
N SER A 526 -3.96 11.89 24.46
CA SER A 526 -5.10 12.31 25.29
C SER A 526 -6.33 12.75 24.51
N ASP A 527 -6.13 13.38 23.35
CA ASP A 527 -7.20 14.03 22.57
C ASP A 527 -7.22 13.65 21.08
N LEU A 528 -6.63 12.49 20.73
CA LEU A 528 -6.54 12.07 19.32
C LEU A 528 -7.92 11.70 18.75
N PHE A 529 -8.77 11.09 19.54
CA PHE A 529 -10.12 10.70 19.16
C PHE A 529 -11.12 11.34 20.11
N ALA A 530 -12.10 12.06 19.57
CA ALA A 530 -13.18 12.64 20.33
C ALA A 530 -14.53 12.25 19.74
N TRP A 531 -15.52 11.98 20.60
CA TRP A 531 -16.90 11.88 20.15
C TRP A 531 -17.48 13.28 20.05
N ARG A 532 -17.89 13.66 18.85
CA ARG A 532 -18.58 14.91 18.60
C ARG A 532 -20.09 14.65 18.52
N THR A 533 -20.87 15.38 19.28
CA THR A 533 -22.32 15.44 19.16
C THR A 533 -22.69 16.75 18.46
N GLY A 534 -23.31 16.67 17.30
CA GLY A 534 -23.84 17.81 16.56
C GLY A 534 -25.36 17.78 16.54
N GLU A 535 -25.98 18.82 15.96
CA GLU A 535 -27.45 18.91 15.81
C GLU A 535 -27.99 17.85 14.84
N HIS A 536 -27.15 17.33 13.97
CA HIS A 536 -27.52 16.38 12.92
C HIS A 536 -26.58 15.17 12.90
N TRP A 537 -27.08 14.05 12.37
CA TRP A 537 -26.32 12.80 12.26
C TRP A 537 -25.01 12.94 11.44
N TRP A 538 -24.99 13.84 10.42
CA TRP A 538 -23.79 14.03 9.57
C TRP A 538 -22.67 14.87 10.21
N ASN A 539 -22.93 15.50 11.34
CA ASN A 539 -21.91 16.18 12.16
C ASN A 539 -21.77 15.57 13.56
N THR A 540 -22.34 14.36 13.74
CA THR A 540 -22.21 13.54 14.95
C THR A 540 -21.40 12.30 14.65
N GLY A 541 -20.38 11.99 15.48
CA GLY A 541 -19.53 10.83 15.30
C GLY A 541 -18.12 11.01 15.84
N ILE A 542 -17.21 10.14 15.36
CA ILE A 542 -15.79 10.18 15.75
C ILE A 542 -15.12 11.31 14.96
N ALA A 543 -14.58 12.30 15.67
CA ALA A 543 -13.73 13.36 15.15
C ALA A 543 -12.26 13.07 15.47
N LEU A 544 -11.38 13.45 14.53
CA LEU A 544 -9.93 13.28 14.62
C LEU A 544 -9.23 14.64 14.65
#